data_03aa87aea59d29bb6aa3e16f45aa202a
#
_entry.id   03aa87aea59d29bb6aa3e16f45aa202a
#
_cell.length_a   1.000
_cell.length_b   1.000
_cell.length_c   1.000
_cell.angle_alpha   90.00
_cell.angle_beta   90.00
_cell.angle_gamma   90.00
#
_symmetry.space_group_name_H-M   'P 1'
#
loop_
_entity.id
_entity.type
_entity.pdbx_description
1 polymer ?
#
loop_
_entity_poly.entity_id
_entity_poly.type
_entity_poly.pdbx_seq_one_letter_code
_entity_poly.pdbx_strand_id
1 'polypeptide(L)'
;MKDKLNPFHLAIPVSNLEESVIYYRDILGFEEGRSSNKWADFNFFGHQLVCHVSNKINEETINLVDGEEVPVPHFGVVLSIKEFEEFLLQINDKNIDFIINPTTRFKGEIGEQRTMFFRDPSGNAIEIKAFRDIGTLFDS
;
A
#
# COMPACT_ATOMS: atom_id res chain seq x y z
N MET A 1 -14.46 -21.90 -7.56
CA MET A 1 -13.59 -20.99 -6.78
C MET A 1 -12.18 -21.05 -7.37
N LYS A 2 -11.56 -19.92 -7.54
CA LYS A 2 -10.16 -19.88 -7.98
C LYS A 2 -9.25 -20.15 -6.79
N ASP A 3 -8.35 -21.11 -6.95
CA ASP A 3 -7.32 -21.39 -5.94
C ASP A 3 -6.27 -20.28 -5.89
N LYS A 4 -6.21 -19.46 -6.94
CA LYS A 4 -5.23 -18.39 -7.09
C LYS A 4 -5.86 -17.15 -7.70
N LEU A 5 -5.61 -16.00 -7.07
CA LEU A 5 -6.06 -14.71 -7.61
C LEU A 5 -5.21 -14.31 -8.80
N ASN A 6 -5.83 -13.65 -9.77
CA ASN A 6 -5.09 -12.99 -10.84
C ASN A 6 -4.41 -11.73 -10.30
N PRO A 7 -3.19 -11.41 -10.73
CA PRO A 7 -2.56 -10.15 -10.35
C PRO A 7 -3.40 -8.96 -10.79
N PHE A 8 -3.60 -8.03 -9.88
CA PHE A 8 -4.20 -6.74 -10.18
C PHE A 8 -3.14 -5.83 -10.79
N HIS A 9 -3.54 -4.98 -11.72
CA HIS A 9 -2.65 -4.01 -12.37
C HIS A 9 -3.10 -2.59 -12.01
N LEU A 10 -2.18 -1.77 -11.50
CA LEU A 10 -2.44 -0.38 -11.14
C LEU A 10 -1.29 0.49 -11.60
N ALA A 11 -1.61 1.57 -12.31
CA ALA A 11 -0.63 2.59 -12.70
C ALA A 11 -0.87 3.85 -11.87
N ILE A 12 0.19 4.39 -11.28
CA ILE A 12 0.14 5.60 -10.46
C ILE A 12 1.07 6.67 -11.02
N PRO A 13 0.72 7.95 -10.89
CA PRO A 13 1.60 9.02 -11.32
C PRO A 13 2.69 9.28 -10.29
N VAL A 14 3.91 9.54 -10.77
CA VAL A 14 5.03 9.93 -9.91
C VAL A 14 5.73 11.14 -10.53
N SER A 15 6.28 12.00 -9.69
CA SER A 15 6.98 13.20 -10.16
C SER A 15 8.43 12.93 -10.56
N ASN A 16 9.06 11.92 -9.95
CA ASN A 16 10.45 11.58 -10.17
C ASN A 16 10.62 10.06 -10.16
N LEU A 17 11.02 9.50 -11.30
CA LEU A 17 11.09 8.04 -11.44
C LEU A 17 12.22 7.44 -10.60
N GLU A 18 13.39 8.04 -10.61
CA GLU A 18 14.54 7.53 -9.85
C GLU A 18 14.24 7.46 -8.36
N GLU A 19 13.67 8.51 -7.82
CA GLU A 19 13.27 8.57 -6.41
C GLU A 19 12.20 7.52 -6.10
N SER A 20 11.24 7.32 -7.01
CA SER A 20 10.19 6.32 -6.85
C SER A 20 10.74 4.90 -6.88
N VAL A 21 11.69 4.62 -7.77
CA VAL A 21 12.34 3.30 -7.86
C VAL A 21 13.07 2.99 -6.55
N ILE A 22 13.82 3.95 -6.03
CA ILE A 22 14.51 3.78 -4.75
C ILE A 22 13.50 3.49 -3.64
N TYR A 23 12.39 4.23 -3.63
CA TYR A 23 11.37 4.06 -2.60
C TYR A 23 10.72 2.67 -2.64
N TYR A 24 10.18 2.29 -3.78
CA TYR A 24 9.45 1.03 -3.90
C TYR A 24 10.36 -0.19 -3.83
N ARG A 25 11.54 -0.12 -4.43
CA ARG A 25 12.48 -1.23 -4.44
C ARG A 25 13.30 -1.34 -3.15
N ASP A 26 13.96 -0.24 -2.76
CA ASP A 26 14.96 -0.31 -1.69
C ASP A 26 14.36 -0.05 -0.31
N ILE A 27 13.40 0.86 -0.21
CA ILE A 27 12.77 1.21 1.06
C ILE A 27 11.64 0.22 1.39
N LEU A 28 10.70 0.02 0.46
CA LEU A 28 9.58 -0.88 0.69
C LEU A 28 9.89 -2.35 0.37
N GLY A 29 10.97 -2.62 -0.37
CA GLY A 29 11.43 -3.98 -0.62
C GLY A 29 10.72 -4.73 -1.74
N PHE A 30 10.04 -4.03 -2.66
CA PHE A 30 9.36 -4.68 -3.77
C PHE A 30 10.32 -4.93 -4.93
N GLU A 31 10.25 -6.11 -5.51
CA GLU A 31 11.09 -6.47 -6.66
C GLU A 31 10.71 -5.60 -7.86
N GLU A 32 11.71 -4.98 -8.48
CA GLU A 32 11.54 -4.22 -9.70
C GLU A 32 11.42 -5.17 -10.89
N GLY A 33 10.45 -4.93 -11.76
CA GLY A 33 10.27 -5.68 -12.99
C GLY A 33 10.88 -4.92 -14.17
N ARG A 34 10.04 -4.68 -15.20
CA ARG A 34 10.47 -3.93 -16.39
C ARG A 34 10.46 -2.44 -16.10
N SER A 35 11.25 -1.69 -16.85
CA SER A 35 11.28 -0.24 -16.75
C SER A 35 11.72 0.41 -18.07
N SER A 36 11.44 1.69 -18.18
CA SER A 36 11.95 2.58 -19.21
C SER A 36 12.38 3.88 -18.55
N ASN A 37 12.65 4.91 -19.34
CA ASN A 37 12.97 6.23 -18.77
C ASN A 37 11.75 6.99 -18.23
N LYS A 38 10.55 6.44 -18.39
CA LYS A 38 9.30 7.11 -17.98
C LYS A 38 8.40 6.29 -17.08
N TRP A 39 8.69 5.02 -16.88
CA TRP A 39 7.89 4.14 -16.02
C TRP A 39 8.72 2.98 -15.48
N ALA A 40 8.26 2.42 -14.38
CA ALA A 40 8.86 1.23 -13.77
C ALA A 40 7.78 0.38 -13.11
N ASP A 41 7.89 -0.95 -13.29
CA ASP A 41 7.01 -1.95 -12.71
C ASP A 41 7.59 -2.49 -11.41
N PHE A 42 6.70 -2.84 -10.48
CA PHE A 42 7.07 -3.48 -9.21
C PHE A 42 6.13 -4.63 -8.89
N ASN A 43 6.68 -5.66 -8.27
CA ASN A 43 5.90 -6.73 -7.69
C ASN A 43 5.38 -6.26 -6.31
N PHE A 44 4.14 -5.78 -6.28
CA PHE A 44 3.49 -5.29 -5.08
C PHE A 44 2.65 -6.41 -4.48
N PHE A 45 3.24 -7.19 -3.59
CA PHE A 45 2.58 -8.35 -2.96
C PHE A 45 1.94 -9.30 -3.98
N GLY A 46 2.60 -9.51 -5.12
CA GLY A 46 2.08 -10.35 -6.20
C GLY A 46 1.25 -9.63 -7.24
N HIS A 47 0.99 -8.34 -7.06
CA HIS A 47 0.26 -7.51 -8.04
C HIS A 47 1.23 -6.62 -8.81
N GLN A 48 0.79 -6.16 -9.98
CA GLN A 48 1.62 -5.29 -10.81
C GLN A 48 1.32 -3.82 -10.51
N LEU A 49 2.28 -3.14 -9.90
CA LEU A 49 2.22 -1.71 -9.66
C LEU A 49 3.15 -1.03 -10.64
N VAL A 50 2.67 -0.01 -11.36
CA VAL A 50 3.47 0.74 -12.33
C VAL A 50 3.54 2.19 -11.91
N CYS A 51 4.75 2.71 -11.76
CA CYS A 51 4.99 4.14 -11.56
C CYS A 51 5.23 4.79 -12.91
N HIS A 52 4.39 5.75 -13.30
CA HIS A 52 4.54 6.54 -14.52
C HIS A 52 4.88 7.98 -14.19
N VAL A 53 5.91 8.53 -14.81
CA VAL A 53 6.23 9.95 -14.66
C VAL A 53 5.10 10.78 -15.23
N SER A 54 4.59 11.71 -14.44
CA SER A 54 3.50 12.59 -14.83
C SER A 54 3.68 13.96 -14.20
N ASN A 55 3.36 15.01 -14.96
CA ASN A 55 3.37 16.39 -14.46
C ASN A 55 2.06 16.75 -13.76
N LYS A 56 1.07 15.87 -13.80
CA LYS A 56 -0.24 16.11 -13.17
C LYS A 56 -0.26 15.51 -11.79
N ILE A 57 -0.68 16.30 -10.82
CA ILE A 57 -0.92 15.85 -9.45
C ILE A 57 -2.33 15.31 -9.39
N ASN A 58 -2.53 14.14 -8.77
CA ASN A 58 -3.85 13.62 -8.52
C ASN A 58 -4.58 14.50 -7.51
N GLU A 59 -5.82 14.86 -7.82
CA GLU A 59 -6.68 15.50 -6.85
C GLU A 59 -7.06 14.48 -5.79
N GLU A 60 -6.98 14.89 -4.53
CA GLU A 60 -7.26 14.03 -3.40
C GLU A 60 -8.36 14.64 -2.54
N THR A 61 -9.28 13.81 -2.08
CA THR A 61 -10.29 14.20 -1.11
C THR A 61 -10.04 13.47 0.20
N ILE A 62 -10.70 13.93 1.27
CA ILE A 62 -10.60 13.30 2.60
C ILE A 62 -11.98 12.79 2.98
N ASN A 63 -12.05 11.53 3.37
CA ASN A 63 -13.26 10.92 3.91
C ASN A 63 -13.02 10.46 5.33
N LEU A 64 -14.06 10.54 6.17
CA LEU A 64 -14.02 9.97 7.51
C LEU A 64 -14.39 8.50 7.44
N VAL A 65 -13.51 7.65 7.98
CA VAL A 65 -13.75 6.22 8.10
C VAL A 65 -13.40 5.82 9.53
N ASP A 66 -14.40 5.38 10.29
CA ASP A 66 -14.21 4.99 11.68
C ASP A 66 -13.47 6.04 12.52
N GLY A 67 -13.78 7.33 12.29
CA GLY A 67 -13.17 8.44 13.02
C GLY A 67 -11.82 8.90 12.51
N GLU A 68 -11.27 8.26 11.49
CA GLU A 68 -9.99 8.64 10.89
C GLU A 68 -10.20 9.39 9.58
N GLU A 69 -9.41 10.42 9.34
CA GLU A 69 -9.39 11.12 8.06
C GLU A 69 -8.55 10.33 7.06
N VAL A 70 -9.22 9.83 6.03
CA VAL A 70 -8.62 8.93 5.04
C VAL A 70 -8.51 9.63 3.70
N PRO A 71 -7.30 9.73 3.10
CA PRO A 71 -7.16 10.31 1.76
C PRO A 71 -7.75 9.40 0.69
N VAL A 72 -8.34 10.00 -0.35
CA VAL A 72 -8.88 9.31 -1.52
C VAL A 72 -8.42 10.07 -2.77
N PRO A 73 -7.78 9.43 -3.79
CA PRO A 73 -7.57 7.98 -3.84
C PRO A 73 -6.46 7.47 -2.93
N HIS A 74 -6.53 6.21 -2.60
CA HIS A 74 -5.44 5.45 -2.02
C HIS A 74 -5.52 4.01 -2.54
N PHE A 75 -4.44 3.27 -2.41
CA PHE A 75 -4.39 1.88 -2.80
C PHE A 75 -3.57 1.09 -1.78
N GLY A 76 -3.69 -0.21 -1.84
CA GLY A 76 -2.94 -1.06 -0.95
C GLY A 76 -3.30 -2.52 -1.09
N VAL A 77 -3.05 -3.27 -0.04
CA VAL A 77 -3.27 -4.71 -0.03
C VAL A 77 -3.83 -5.14 1.32
N VAL A 78 -4.54 -6.23 1.31
CA VAL A 78 -5.04 -6.88 2.53
C VAL A 78 -4.18 -8.11 2.81
N LEU A 79 -3.53 -8.12 3.95
CA LEU A 79 -2.60 -9.16 4.38
C LEU A 79 -3.17 -9.96 5.54
N SER A 80 -2.53 -11.08 5.86
CA SER A 80 -2.70 -11.69 7.17
C SER A 80 -1.99 -10.83 8.22
N ILE A 81 -2.33 -11.00 9.48
CA ILE A 81 -1.66 -10.29 10.57
C ILE A 81 -0.16 -10.59 10.56
N LYS A 82 0.21 -11.84 10.31
CA LYS A 82 1.62 -12.26 10.25
C LYS A 82 2.38 -11.51 9.15
N GLU A 83 1.81 -11.45 7.94
CA GLU A 83 2.41 -10.73 6.82
C GLU A 83 2.54 -9.23 7.10
N PHE A 84 1.52 -8.65 7.73
CA PHE A 84 1.55 -7.25 8.13
C PHE A 84 2.71 -6.97 9.09
N GLU A 85 2.88 -7.81 10.11
CA GLU A 85 3.96 -7.66 11.08
C GLU A 85 5.33 -7.83 10.42
N GLU A 86 5.48 -8.78 9.52
CA GLU A 86 6.73 -8.98 8.76
C GLU A 86 7.07 -7.75 7.92
N PHE A 87 6.07 -7.18 7.23
CA PHE A 87 6.28 -5.97 6.44
C PHE A 87 6.64 -4.78 7.33
N LEU A 88 5.94 -4.62 8.46
CA LEU A 88 6.22 -3.54 9.40
C LEU A 88 7.65 -3.62 9.94
N LEU A 89 8.14 -4.82 10.29
CA LEU A 89 9.52 -4.99 10.72
C LEU A 89 10.52 -4.56 9.64
N GLN A 90 10.19 -4.83 8.37
CA GLN A 90 11.06 -4.47 7.26
C GLN A 90 11.18 -2.96 7.08
N ILE A 91 10.09 -2.20 7.29
CA ILE A 91 10.06 -0.77 7.02
C ILE A 91 10.25 0.11 8.26
N ASN A 92 10.31 -0.47 9.42
CA ASN A 92 10.23 0.24 10.71
C ASN A 92 11.41 1.23 10.94
N ASP A 93 12.57 1.00 10.33
CA ASP A 93 13.75 1.88 10.44
C ASP A 93 13.98 2.75 9.19
N LYS A 94 12.98 2.88 8.31
CA LYS A 94 13.12 3.53 7.00
C LYS A 94 12.57 4.95 6.93
N ASN A 95 12.19 5.56 8.04
CA ASN A 95 11.62 6.92 8.08
C ASN A 95 10.38 7.07 7.21
N ILE A 96 9.43 6.18 7.36
CA ILE A 96 8.20 6.20 6.60
C ILE A 96 7.35 7.41 7.00
N ASP A 97 6.79 8.10 6.01
CA ASP A 97 5.87 9.24 6.21
C ASP A 97 4.44 8.72 6.45
N PHE A 98 4.15 8.36 7.70
CA PHE A 98 2.83 7.83 8.05
C PHE A 98 1.78 8.93 8.12
N ILE A 99 0.64 8.68 7.46
CA ILE A 99 -0.61 9.44 7.64
C ILE A 99 -1.33 8.90 8.87
N ILE A 100 -1.41 7.56 8.95
CA ILE A 100 -1.94 6.83 10.10
C ILE A 100 -0.89 5.82 10.51
N ASN A 101 -0.38 5.95 11.73
CA ASN A 101 0.60 5.02 12.28
C ASN A 101 -0.01 3.62 12.39
N PRO A 102 0.83 2.55 12.35
CA PRO A 102 0.33 1.20 12.53
C PRO A 102 -0.57 1.08 13.76
N THR A 103 -1.78 0.61 13.54
CA THR A 103 -2.85 0.61 14.54
C THR A 103 -3.61 -0.71 14.49
N THR A 104 -4.09 -1.15 15.66
CA THR A 104 -4.94 -2.33 15.77
C THR A 104 -6.36 -1.88 16.09
N ARG A 105 -7.35 -2.47 15.39
CA ARG A 105 -8.78 -2.25 15.65
C ARG A 105 -9.40 -3.57 16.07
N PHE A 106 -10.39 -3.49 16.96
CA PHE A 106 -11.17 -4.64 17.43
C PHE A 106 -10.27 -5.74 18.01
N LYS A 107 -9.25 -5.33 18.77
CA LYS A 107 -8.26 -6.23 19.35
C LYS A 107 -8.92 -7.32 20.20
N GLY A 108 -8.54 -8.57 19.92
CA GLY A 108 -9.07 -9.73 20.64
C GLY A 108 -10.40 -10.24 20.12
N GLU A 109 -11.03 -9.57 19.16
CA GLU A 109 -12.28 -9.97 18.55
C GLU A 109 -12.04 -10.70 17.22
N ILE A 110 -13.07 -11.37 16.71
CA ILE A 110 -12.98 -12.07 15.41
C ILE A 110 -12.63 -11.10 14.28
N GLY A 111 -13.16 -9.87 14.36
CA GLY A 111 -12.94 -8.83 13.37
C GLY A 111 -11.66 -8.02 13.58
N GLU A 112 -10.72 -8.52 14.37
CA GLU A 112 -9.45 -7.82 14.62
C GLU A 112 -8.75 -7.46 13.31
N GLN A 113 -8.35 -6.19 13.19
CA GLN A 113 -7.70 -5.63 12.01
C GLN A 113 -6.48 -4.83 12.40
N ARG A 114 -5.51 -4.79 11.49
CA ARG A 114 -4.38 -3.85 11.55
C ARG A 114 -4.45 -2.94 10.33
N THR A 115 -4.01 -1.71 10.48
CA THR A 115 -3.90 -0.79 9.35
C THR A 115 -2.74 0.17 9.54
N MET A 116 -2.18 0.62 8.43
CA MET A 116 -1.27 1.75 8.36
C MET A 116 -1.48 2.47 7.03
N PHE A 117 -1.34 3.80 7.06
CA PHE A 117 -1.35 4.63 5.85
C PHE A 117 -0.06 5.41 5.78
N PHE A 118 0.52 5.47 4.61
CA PHE A 118 1.73 6.27 4.38
C PHE A 118 1.75 6.81 2.96
N ARG A 119 2.65 7.77 2.71
CA ARG A 119 2.80 8.38 1.39
C ARG A 119 4.12 7.98 0.76
N ASP A 120 4.09 7.82 -0.57
CA ASP A 120 5.32 7.72 -1.33
C ASP A 120 5.91 9.12 -1.56
N PRO A 121 7.12 9.23 -2.15
CA PRO A 121 7.74 10.55 -2.37
C PRO A 121 6.95 11.49 -3.29
N SER A 122 6.06 10.96 -4.11
CA SER A 122 5.21 11.76 -5.00
C SER A 122 3.86 12.11 -4.37
N GLY A 123 3.62 11.69 -3.14
CA GLY A 123 2.39 11.98 -2.41
C GLY A 123 1.28 10.94 -2.59
N ASN A 124 1.53 9.86 -3.31
CA ASN A 124 0.52 8.79 -3.43
C ASN A 124 0.29 8.13 -2.08
N ALA A 125 -0.98 7.96 -1.72
CA ALA A 125 -1.36 7.36 -0.44
C ALA A 125 -1.50 5.85 -0.56
N ILE A 126 -0.91 5.14 0.37
CA ILE A 126 -0.88 3.67 0.41
C ILE A 126 -1.45 3.21 1.74
N GLU A 127 -2.40 2.28 1.69
CA GLU A 127 -2.89 1.62 2.90
C GLU A 127 -2.49 0.16 2.88
N ILE A 128 -1.81 -0.28 3.93
CA ILE A 128 -1.58 -1.70 4.17
C ILE A 128 -2.48 -2.08 5.33
N LYS A 129 -3.34 -3.06 5.12
CA LYS A 129 -4.21 -3.53 6.18
C LYS A 129 -4.17 -5.04 6.29
N ALA A 130 -4.59 -5.54 7.45
CA ALA A 130 -4.61 -6.96 7.71
C ALA A 130 -5.83 -7.32 8.53
N PHE A 131 -6.34 -8.51 8.28
CA PHE A 131 -7.43 -9.08 9.02
C PHE A 131 -6.95 -10.33 9.74
N ARG A 132 -7.40 -10.50 10.98
CA ARG A 132 -7.15 -11.75 11.70
C ARG A 132 -7.71 -12.94 10.93
N ASP A 133 -8.88 -12.74 10.30
CA ASP A 133 -9.50 -13.72 9.41
C ASP A 133 -9.85 -13.03 8.09
N ILE A 134 -9.01 -13.24 7.06
CA ILE A 134 -9.22 -12.66 5.73
C ILE A 134 -10.55 -13.12 5.13
N GLY A 135 -11.06 -14.29 5.52
CA GLY A 135 -12.35 -14.77 5.07
C GLY A 135 -13.50 -13.84 5.43
N THR A 136 -13.34 -12.94 6.41
CA THR A 136 -14.37 -11.99 6.81
C THR A 136 -14.31 -10.66 6.06
N LEU A 137 -13.39 -10.50 5.13
CA LEU A 137 -13.14 -9.22 4.43
C LEU A 137 -14.41 -8.61 3.81
N PHE A 138 -15.29 -9.45 3.27
CA PHE A 138 -16.52 -9.00 2.62
C PHE A 138 -17.77 -9.25 3.44
N ASP A 139 -17.63 -9.56 4.70
CA ASP A 139 -18.76 -9.71 5.61
C ASP A 139 -19.38 -8.35 5.91
N SER A 140 -20.71 -8.29 5.98
CA SER A 140 -21.45 -7.07 6.31
C SER A 140 -21.63 -6.86 7.80
#